data_56569ddabe20f71cb948d0ed3c872968
#
_entry.id   56569ddabe20f71cb948d0ed3c872968
#
_cell.length_a   1.000
_cell.length_b   1.000
_cell.length_c   1.000
_cell.angle_alpha   90.00
_cell.angle_beta   90.00
_cell.angle_gamma   90.00
#
_symmetry.space_group_name_H-M   'P 1'
#
loop_
_entity.id
_entity.type
_entity.pdbx_description
1 polymer ?
#
loop_
_entity_poly.entity_id
_entity_poly.type
_entity_poly.pdbx_seq_one_letter_code
_entity_poly.pdbx_strand_id
1 'polypeptide(L)'
;MKRLHGAAWAAGLLIAAGCASTQTAGNDFQVTNRSGYFEFKIGTAKTFTMSQNYAWWNPDSAAVVRQGSDIQGGEALVEIRDADGSVVHSKNLSEQGTMVSLKGKPGMWSVKVTLDKASGLVRFQIEGK
;
A
#
# COMPACT_ATOMS: atom_id res chain seq x y z
N MET A 1 -16.17 -8.59 9.52
CA MET A 1 -16.28 -9.08 9.34
C MET A 1 -15.83 -9.62 9.29
N LYS A 2 -15.68 -8.98 9.56
CA LYS A 2 -15.39 -9.48 9.51
C LYS A 2 -14.73 -9.64 9.45
N ARG A 3 -14.61 -9.11 9.66
CA ARG A 3 -14.08 -9.38 9.58
C ARG A 3 -13.44 -9.36 9.52
N LEU A 4 -13.33 -8.91 9.64
CA LEU A 4 -12.98 -9.13 9.48
C LEU A 4 -12.36 -9.20 9.35
N HIS A 5 -12.31 -8.85 9.35
CA HIS A 5 -11.82 -9.21 9.15
C HIS A 5 -11.43 -9.05 8.97
N GLY A 6 -11.31 -8.37 9.19
CA GLY A 6 -11.27 -8.43 9.20
C GLY A 6 -10.67 -8.21 8.96
N ALA A 7 -10.65 -7.77 9.24
CA ALA A 7 -10.49 -7.79 9.11
C ALA A 7 -9.92 -7.43 8.97
N ALA A 8 -9.73 -6.91 9.15
CA ALA A 8 -9.61 -6.87 9.08
C ALA A 8 -9.04 -6.50 8.97
N TRP A 9 -9.08 -5.98 8.93
CA TRP A 9 -8.65 -5.72 8.86
C TRP A 9 -8.50 -5.55 8.72
N ALA A 10 -8.18 -5.23 9.42
CA ALA A 10 -8.45 -5.39 9.29
C ALA A 10 -8.24 -5.33 9.24
N ALA A 11 -7.97 -4.81 9.41
CA ALA A 11 -8.17 -5.05 9.37
C ALA A 11 -7.92 -5.03 9.49
N GLY A 12 -7.47 -4.55 9.55
CA GLY A 12 -7.73 -4.74 9.86
C GLY A 12 -7.33 -4.77 9.80
N LEU A 13 -7.10 -4.33 10.26
CA LEU A 13 -7.26 -4.68 10.32
C LEU A 13 -7.03 -4.87 10.41
N LEU A 14 -6.71 -4.34 10.72
CA LEU A 14 -6.94 -4.87 10.84
C LEU A 14 -6.69 -5.06 10.94
N ILE A 15 -6.32 -4.49 11.14
CA ILE A 15 -6.55 -5.00 11.28
C ILE A 15 -6.52 -5.38 11.42
N ALA A 16 -6.37 -4.48 11.53
CA ALA A 16 -6.77 -5.00 11.65
C ALA A 16 -6.80 -5.39 11.78
N ALA A 17 -6.65 -4.80 11.81
CA ALA A 17 -7.03 -5.30 11.89
C ALA A 17 -7.17 -5.68 11.63
N GLY A 18 -6.86 -5.23 11.45
CA GLY A 18 -7.38 -5.68 11.30
C GLY A 18 -7.54 -5.87 10.63
N CYS A 19 -7.46 -5.51 10.32
CA CYS A 19 -7.90 -5.89 9.80
C CYS A 19 -8.29 -6.00 9.20
N ALA A 20 -8.69 -5.40 8.82
CA ALA A 20 -9.36 -5.65 8.39
C ALA A 20 -9.66 -5.67 7.69
N SER A 21 -9.71 -5.58 7.50
CA SER A 21 -10.02 -5.61 6.43
C SER A 21 -11.09 -5.53 5.64
N THR A 22 -11.28 -4.67 4.86
CA THR A 22 -12.48 -4.58 4.06
C THR A 22 -12.29 -5.29 2.74
N GLN A 23 -13.23 -6.13 2.37
CA GLN A 23 -13.17 -6.87 1.11
C GLN A 23 -14.20 -6.32 0.15
N THR A 24 -13.79 -6.03 -1.08
CA THR A 24 -14.68 -5.60 -2.14
C THR A 24 -14.90 -6.76 -3.10
N ALA A 25 -16.15 -7.08 -3.35
CA ALA A 25 -16.51 -8.17 -4.25
C ALA A 25 -15.91 -7.94 -5.65
N GLY A 26 -15.31 -8.97 -6.21
CA GLY A 26 -14.73 -8.93 -7.54
C GLY A 26 -13.31 -8.42 -7.60
N ASN A 27 -12.75 -7.97 -6.47
CA ASN A 27 -11.36 -7.52 -6.43
C ASN A 27 -10.54 -8.50 -5.60
N ASP A 28 -9.43 -8.94 -6.18
CA ASP A 28 -8.48 -9.85 -5.55
C ASP A 28 -7.48 -9.01 -4.74
N PHE A 29 -7.84 -8.69 -3.52
CA PHE A 29 -7.17 -7.71 -2.69
C PHE A 29 -6.29 -8.40 -1.66
N GLN A 30 -4.98 -8.10 -1.65
CA GLN A 30 -4.03 -8.67 -0.72
C GLN A 30 -3.09 -7.59 -0.19
N VAL A 31 -2.88 -7.59 1.12
CA VAL A 31 -1.91 -6.70 1.76
C VAL A 31 -1.05 -7.55 2.69
N THR A 32 0.26 -7.43 2.54
CA THR A 32 1.24 -8.00 3.47
C THR A 32 1.95 -6.85 4.16
N ASN A 33 1.90 -6.82 5.49
CA ASN A 33 2.46 -5.71 6.27
C ASN A 33 3.20 -6.31 7.47
N ARG A 34 4.52 -6.24 7.42
CA ARG A 34 5.36 -6.68 8.53
C ARG A 34 6.59 -5.78 8.63
N SER A 35 7.32 -5.90 9.73
CA SER A 35 8.51 -5.09 9.94
C SER A 35 9.45 -5.21 8.75
N GLY A 36 9.79 -4.07 8.16
CA GLY A 36 10.74 -4.02 7.06
C GLY A 36 10.20 -4.44 5.70
N TYR A 37 8.92 -4.84 5.61
CA TYR A 37 8.36 -5.30 4.33
C TYR A 37 6.88 -4.97 4.22
N PHE A 38 6.48 -4.42 3.10
CA PHE A 38 5.07 -4.12 2.80
C PHE A 38 4.77 -4.48 1.35
N GLU A 39 3.64 -5.11 1.13
CA GLU A 39 3.18 -5.41 -0.23
C GLU A 39 1.69 -5.14 -0.34
N PHE A 40 1.30 -4.51 -1.45
CA PHE A 40 -0.09 -4.24 -1.79
C PHE A 40 -0.36 -4.80 -3.17
N LYS A 41 -1.47 -5.52 -3.32
CA LYS A 41 -1.83 -6.11 -4.60
C LYS A 41 -3.33 -6.20 -4.76
N ILE A 42 -3.82 -5.79 -5.93
CA ILE A 42 -5.15 -6.11 -6.42
C ILE A 42 -4.93 -6.79 -7.77
N GLY A 43 -5.28 -8.08 -7.85
CA GLY A 43 -5.01 -8.85 -9.08
C GLY A 43 -5.73 -8.32 -10.29
N THR A 44 -6.99 -7.88 -10.13
CA THR A 44 -7.76 -7.24 -11.18
C THR A 44 -8.70 -6.24 -10.56
N ALA A 45 -8.32 -4.96 -10.61
CA ALA A 45 -9.21 -3.89 -10.18
C ALA A 45 -10.20 -3.57 -11.28
N LYS A 46 -11.44 -3.28 -10.91
CA LYS A 46 -12.52 -2.96 -11.86
C LYS A 46 -13.16 -1.65 -11.44
N THR A 47 -12.67 -0.56 -11.98
CA THR A 47 -13.17 0.79 -11.69
C THR A 47 -13.25 1.01 -10.18
N PHE A 48 -12.15 0.69 -9.49
CA PHE A 48 -12.13 0.63 -8.03
C PHE A 48 -11.59 1.94 -7.45
N THR A 49 -12.31 2.48 -6.48
CA THR A 49 -11.93 3.72 -5.80
C THR A 49 -11.70 3.42 -4.32
N MET A 50 -10.54 3.80 -3.80
CA MET A 50 -10.25 3.70 -2.39
C MET A 50 -9.17 4.68 -1.98
N SER A 51 -9.13 5.01 -0.70
CA SER A 51 -8.03 5.75 -0.10
C SER A 51 -7.76 5.11 1.25
N GLN A 52 -6.57 4.54 1.42
CA GLN A 52 -6.22 3.83 2.63
C GLN A 52 -4.81 4.19 3.07
N ASN A 53 -4.65 4.42 4.36
CA ASN A 53 -3.36 4.74 4.97
C ASN A 53 -2.97 3.58 5.88
N TYR A 54 -1.79 3.00 5.62
CA TYR A 54 -1.28 1.88 6.40
C TYR A 54 -0.10 2.33 7.25
N ALA A 55 -0.09 1.93 8.52
CA ALA A 55 1.08 2.10 9.35
C ALA A 55 2.05 0.96 9.06
N TRP A 56 3.32 1.30 8.82
CA TRP A 56 4.32 0.32 8.46
C TRP A 56 5.62 0.57 9.22
N TRP A 57 6.11 -0.45 9.91
CA TRP A 57 7.35 -0.32 10.68
C TRP A 57 8.56 -0.48 9.75
N ASN A 58 9.35 0.59 9.65
CA ASN A 58 10.61 0.57 8.90
C ASN A 58 11.76 0.81 9.87
N PRO A 59 12.58 -0.22 10.15
CA PRO A 59 13.74 -0.07 11.03
C PRO A 59 14.90 0.67 10.35
N ASP A 60 14.79 0.95 9.06
CA ASP A 60 15.88 1.55 8.27
C ASP A 60 15.56 2.99 7.92
N SER A 61 16.54 3.70 7.37
CA SER A 61 16.39 5.12 7.05
C SER A 61 15.89 5.39 5.64
N ALA A 62 15.74 4.35 4.83
CA ALA A 62 15.21 4.49 3.47
C ALA A 62 14.44 3.24 3.11
N ALA A 63 13.84 3.22 1.93
CA ALA A 63 13.10 2.06 1.45
C ALA A 63 13.31 1.89 -0.05
N VAL A 64 13.32 0.65 -0.48
CA VAL A 64 13.28 0.28 -1.89
C VAL A 64 11.83 0.02 -2.26
N VAL A 65 11.32 0.70 -3.26
CA VAL A 65 9.94 0.58 -3.72
C VAL A 65 9.96 -0.05 -5.11
N ARG A 66 9.31 -1.20 -5.24
CA ARG A 66 9.18 -1.89 -6.51
C ARG A 66 7.75 -1.77 -6.99
N GLN A 67 7.56 -1.06 -8.09
CA GLN A 67 6.24 -0.82 -8.68
C GLN A 67 6.08 -1.68 -9.92
N GLY A 68 5.09 -2.57 -9.88
CA GLY A 68 4.84 -3.51 -10.97
C GLY A 68 3.36 -3.58 -11.35
N SER A 69 2.68 -2.44 -11.32
CA SER A 69 1.27 -2.36 -11.71
C SER A 69 1.11 -2.34 -13.22
N ASP A 70 -0.09 -2.73 -13.69
CA ASP A 70 -0.50 -2.57 -15.06
C ASP A 70 -1.86 -1.87 -15.04
N ILE A 71 -1.83 -0.54 -15.01
CA ILE A 71 -3.02 0.29 -14.85
C ILE A 71 -3.66 0.48 -16.23
N GLN A 72 -4.86 -0.04 -16.39
CA GLN A 72 -5.61 0.02 -17.65
C GLN A 72 -6.56 1.21 -17.74
N GLY A 73 -6.87 1.83 -16.59
CA GLY A 73 -7.73 3.01 -16.55
C GLY A 73 -7.73 3.61 -15.15
N GLY A 74 -8.16 4.87 -15.07
CA GLY A 74 -8.18 5.58 -13.81
C GLY A 74 -6.80 5.95 -13.31
N GLU A 75 -6.68 6.18 -12.01
CA GLU A 75 -5.43 6.58 -11.37
C GLU A 75 -5.15 5.74 -10.15
N ALA A 76 -3.86 5.52 -9.89
CA ALA A 76 -3.41 4.82 -8.71
C ALA A 76 -2.13 5.50 -8.22
N LEU A 77 -2.13 5.92 -6.96
CA LEU A 77 -1.03 6.69 -6.37
C LEU A 77 -0.57 6.02 -5.09
N VAL A 78 0.74 6.10 -4.82
CA VAL A 78 1.30 5.70 -3.54
C VAL A 78 2.10 6.88 -2.97
N GLU A 79 1.89 7.16 -1.68
CA GLU A 79 2.64 8.16 -0.95
C GLU A 79 3.16 7.55 0.33
N ILE A 80 4.47 7.66 0.55
CA ILE A 80 5.12 7.09 1.72
C ILE A 80 5.71 8.23 2.54
N ARG A 81 5.41 8.24 3.84
CA ARG A 81 5.95 9.22 4.79
C ARG A 81 6.76 8.50 5.86
N ASP A 82 7.83 9.14 6.30
CA ASP A 82 8.68 8.60 7.36
C ASP A 82 8.03 8.79 8.75
N ALA A 83 8.77 8.43 9.79
CA ALA A 83 8.25 8.51 11.15
C ALA A 83 7.95 9.94 11.62
N ASP A 84 8.55 10.94 10.99
CA ASP A 84 8.27 12.35 11.27
C ASP A 84 7.16 12.92 10.38
N GLY A 85 6.62 12.13 9.46
CA GLY A 85 5.58 12.60 8.56
C GLY A 85 6.08 13.26 7.29
N SER A 86 7.38 13.22 7.04
CA SER A 86 7.95 13.78 5.81
C SER A 86 7.74 12.83 4.64
N VAL A 87 7.34 13.36 3.49
CA VAL A 87 7.13 12.56 2.30
C VAL A 87 8.48 12.10 1.77
N VAL A 88 8.70 10.79 1.70
CA VAL A 88 9.95 10.21 1.21
C VAL A 88 9.77 9.51 -0.15
N HIS A 89 8.53 9.27 -0.56
CA HIS A 89 8.22 8.69 -1.86
C HIS A 89 6.80 9.06 -2.23
N SER A 90 6.59 9.55 -3.45
CA SER A 90 5.26 9.89 -3.94
C SER A 90 5.25 9.69 -5.45
N LYS A 91 4.53 8.68 -5.92
CA LYS A 91 4.55 8.29 -7.32
C LYS A 91 3.19 7.79 -7.78
N ASN A 92 2.98 7.92 -9.09
CA ASN A 92 1.88 7.26 -9.75
C ASN A 92 2.26 5.78 -9.93
N LEU A 93 1.35 4.87 -9.57
CA LEU A 93 1.62 3.44 -9.68
C LEU A 93 1.64 2.94 -11.13
N SER A 94 1.26 3.77 -12.10
CA SER A 94 1.45 3.45 -13.50
C SER A 94 2.94 3.44 -13.89
N GLU A 95 3.79 4.11 -13.11
CA GLU A 95 5.24 4.02 -13.31
C GLU A 95 5.71 2.68 -12.80
N GLN A 96 6.51 2.00 -13.59
CA GLN A 96 7.07 0.69 -13.24
C GLN A 96 8.55 0.79 -12.97
N GLY A 97 9.04 -0.06 -12.10
CA GLY A 97 10.46 -0.16 -11.83
C GLY A 97 10.79 -0.19 -10.37
N THR A 98 12.08 -0.13 -10.08
CA THR A 98 12.62 -0.14 -8.73
C THR A 98 13.15 1.25 -8.42
N MET A 99 12.69 1.81 -7.31
CA MET A 99 13.03 3.16 -6.89
C MET A 99 13.49 3.14 -5.45
N VAL A 100 14.35 4.08 -5.08
CA VAL A 100 14.78 4.23 -3.69
C VAL A 100 14.16 5.51 -3.16
N SER A 101 13.55 5.44 -1.98
CA SER A 101 12.96 6.62 -1.35
C SER A 101 14.03 7.63 -0.96
N LEU A 102 13.62 8.84 -0.65
CA LEU A 102 14.46 9.77 0.07
C LEU A 102 14.75 9.17 1.45
N LYS A 103 15.82 9.64 2.08
CA LYS A 103 16.12 9.22 3.45
C LYS A 103 15.11 9.84 4.40
N GLY A 104 14.73 9.06 5.39
CA GLY A 104 13.79 9.47 6.40
C GLY A 104 14.16 8.92 7.76
N LYS A 105 13.35 9.25 8.76
CA LYS A 105 13.59 8.80 10.12
C LYS A 105 13.03 7.39 10.29
N PRO A 106 13.83 6.42 10.78
CA PRO A 106 13.31 5.08 11.06
C PRO A 106 12.18 5.11 12.07
N GLY A 107 11.30 4.14 12.01
CA GLY A 107 10.20 4.00 12.94
C GLY A 107 8.91 3.64 12.22
N MET A 108 7.80 4.15 12.72
CA MET A 108 6.49 3.88 12.12
C MET A 108 6.27 4.84 10.96
N TRP A 109 6.40 4.29 9.76
CA TRP A 109 6.13 5.03 8.53
C TRP A 109 4.66 4.88 8.16
N SER A 110 4.19 5.68 7.21
CA SER A 110 2.85 5.50 6.66
C SER A 110 2.93 5.30 5.16
N VAL A 111 2.07 4.39 4.68
CA VAL A 111 1.94 4.07 3.26
C VAL A 111 0.50 4.38 2.88
N LYS A 112 0.30 5.39 2.06
CA LYS A 112 -1.03 5.79 1.63
C LYS A 112 -1.24 5.37 0.18
N VAL A 113 -2.30 4.59 -0.05
CA VAL A 113 -2.69 4.15 -1.38
C VAL A 113 -3.99 4.85 -1.74
N THR A 114 -4.00 5.51 -2.88
CA THR A 114 -5.18 6.20 -3.39
C THR A 114 -5.48 5.68 -4.78
N LEU A 115 -6.67 5.11 -4.96
CA LEU A 115 -7.15 4.64 -6.24
C LEU A 115 -8.37 5.46 -6.61
N ASP A 116 -8.44 5.93 -7.86
CA ASP A 116 -9.58 6.67 -8.38
C ASP A 116 -10.02 6.00 -9.66
N LYS A 117 -11.08 5.21 -9.57
CA LYS A 117 -11.65 4.45 -10.68
C LYS A 117 -10.58 3.62 -11.39
N ALA A 118 -9.69 3.05 -10.61
CA ALA A 118 -8.56 2.29 -11.15
C ALA A 118 -9.01 0.96 -11.71
N SER A 119 -8.45 0.59 -12.85
CA SER A 119 -8.70 -0.71 -13.49
C SER A 119 -7.36 -1.33 -13.86
N GLY A 120 -7.27 -2.66 -13.77
CA GLY A 120 -6.09 -3.43 -14.10
C GLY A 120 -5.40 -4.01 -12.88
N LEU A 121 -4.13 -4.36 -13.03
CA LEU A 121 -3.32 -4.90 -11.94
C LEU A 121 -2.71 -3.75 -11.14
N VAL A 122 -2.97 -3.73 -9.83
CA VAL A 122 -2.34 -2.77 -8.93
C VAL A 122 -1.40 -3.54 -8.01
N ARG A 123 -0.11 -3.21 -8.04
CA ARG A 123 0.88 -3.95 -7.26
C ARG A 123 2.12 -3.12 -6.98
N PHE A 124 2.55 -3.14 -5.72
CA PHE A 124 3.87 -2.62 -5.36
C PHE A 124 4.38 -3.30 -4.10
N GLN A 125 5.69 -3.27 -3.91
CA GLN A 125 6.37 -3.81 -2.74
C GLN A 125 7.32 -2.75 -2.18
N ILE A 126 7.49 -2.74 -0.86
CA ILE A 126 8.38 -1.83 -0.17
C ILE A 126 9.24 -2.65 0.79
N GLU A 127 10.56 -2.43 0.75
CA GLU A 127 11.50 -3.04 1.69
C GLU A 127 12.36 -1.97 2.33
N GLY A 128 12.62 -2.10 3.61
CA GLY A 128 13.55 -1.22 4.31
C GLY A 128 14.97 -1.36 3.74
N LYS A 129 15.68 -0.24 3.72
CA LYS A 129 17.03 -0.19 3.16
C LYS A 129 17.97 0.56 4.10
#